data_a8dbbf0602b65dbf9ee1f70cbd15d765
#
_entry.id   a8dbbf0602b65dbf9ee1f70cbd15d765
#
_cell.length_a   1.000
_cell.length_b   1.000
_cell.length_c   1.000
_cell.angle_alpha   90.00
_cell.angle_beta   90.00
_cell.angle_gamma   90.00
#
_symmetry.space_group_name_H-M   'P 1'
#
loop_
_entity.id
_entity.type
_entity.pdbx_description
1 polymer ?
#
loop_
_entity_poly.entity_id
_entity_poly.type
_entity_poly.pdbx_seq_one_letter_code
_entity_poly.pdbx_strand_id
1 'polypeptide(L)'
;MIRFIYGLVFSLIGLSSSAVAQEFPKDLRLNQVQIIGTHNSYRTDISPATLKWLQAVSPQAAEALDYKHTTLDRQLDGGVRQLEIDIYADTQGGQYRHPKGPEWERKGGITPDADPASAAAMQGTDFKVMHIVDIDQHSNCEPFSKCLQIIRKWSDDHPGHFPVFIDVETKQDIPFKSDKLTFTVPETFTPETYDRLDKEITDIIGRDHLLLPDDVRGAAPSVNEAIRTKGWPTLASVRGKIIFVLDRPQDTARYVLNHPGLKGRVLFTNGRPGDPDAAYTEVNEGFAGQEGASFDNAEAGRKIPELVRQGYLVRTRADANTIEARQNDLSRREVSFKSGAQIISTDYPGLEPAPWHDYKVQFANPAVARCNPVNAPKDCRDRALIKD
;
A
#
# COMPACT_ATOMS: atom_id res chain seq x y z
N MET A 1 4.67 -79.55 -32.84
CA MET A 1 3.77 -78.81 -31.92
C MET A 1 4.32 -77.40 -31.76
N ILE A 2 3.80 -76.44 -32.52
CA ILE A 2 4.22 -75.06 -32.49
C ILE A 2 3.15 -74.28 -31.76
N ARG A 3 3.51 -73.67 -30.60
CA ARG A 3 2.58 -72.76 -29.83
C ARG A 3 2.80 -71.34 -30.29
N PHE A 4 1.78 -70.73 -30.85
CA PHE A 4 1.72 -69.26 -31.08
C PHE A 4 1.30 -68.58 -29.80
N ILE A 5 2.10 -67.58 -29.34
CA ILE A 5 1.76 -66.67 -28.25
C ILE A 5 1.29 -65.37 -28.93
N TYR A 6 -0.01 -65.00 -28.73
CA TYR A 6 -0.53 -63.70 -29.11
C TYR A 6 -0.22 -62.71 -28.00
N GLY A 7 0.63 -61.72 -28.29
CA GLY A 7 0.85 -60.57 -27.43
C GLY A 7 -0.22 -59.49 -27.64
N LEU A 8 -1.00 -59.19 -26.63
CA LEU A 8 -1.92 -58.08 -26.58
C LEU A 8 -1.16 -56.79 -26.31
N VAL A 9 -1.09 -55.87 -27.26
CA VAL A 9 -0.58 -54.51 -27.06
C VAL A 9 -1.73 -53.63 -26.56
N PHE A 10 -1.67 -53.22 -25.29
CA PHE A 10 -2.54 -52.20 -24.72
C PHE A 10 -1.97 -50.83 -25.06
N SER A 11 -2.59 -50.12 -26.03
CA SER A 11 -2.32 -48.72 -26.26
C SER A 11 -2.99 -47.87 -25.16
N LEU A 12 -2.22 -47.33 -24.26
CA LEU A 12 -2.63 -46.29 -23.33
C LEU A 12 -2.78 -44.96 -24.10
N ILE A 13 -4.02 -44.59 -24.42
CA ILE A 13 -4.35 -43.25 -24.89
C ILE A 13 -4.29 -42.34 -23.67
N GLY A 14 -3.18 -41.61 -23.50
CA GLY A 14 -3.06 -40.54 -22.51
C GLY A 14 -3.96 -39.36 -22.91
N LEU A 15 -5.09 -39.20 -22.24
CA LEU A 15 -5.89 -37.97 -22.29
C LEU A 15 -5.09 -36.86 -21.60
N SER A 16 -4.35 -36.11 -22.40
CA SER A 16 -3.79 -34.81 -21.96
C SER A 16 -4.96 -33.84 -21.82
N SER A 17 -5.51 -33.67 -20.62
CA SER A 17 -6.37 -32.55 -20.30
C SER A 17 -5.51 -31.29 -20.28
N SER A 18 -5.47 -30.59 -21.39
CA SER A 18 -5.00 -29.20 -21.44
C SER A 18 -5.93 -28.40 -20.52
N ALA A 19 -5.50 -28.07 -19.32
CA ALA A 19 -6.16 -27.07 -18.53
C ALA A 19 -6.08 -25.76 -19.33
N VAL A 20 -7.18 -25.40 -20.00
CA VAL A 20 -7.33 -24.07 -20.60
C VAL A 20 -7.22 -23.09 -19.44
N ALA A 21 -6.12 -22.36 -19.38
CA ALA A 21 -6.00 -21.23 -18.47
C ALA A 21 -7.20 -20.31 -18.77
N GLN A 22 -8.09 -20.18 -17.78
CA GLN A 22 -9.30 -19.39 -17.98
C GLN A 22 -8.89 -17.93 -17.95
N GLU A 23 -8.82 -17.31 -19.12
CA GLU A 23 -8.54 -15.88 -19.28
C GLU A 23 -9.67 -15.08 -18.60
N PHE A 24 -9.28 -14.02 -17.87
CA PHE A 24 -10.25 -13.02 -17.40
C PHE A 24 -10.82 -12.23 -18.59
N PRO A 25 -12.00 -11.55 -18.44
CA PRO A 25 -12.56 -10.74 -19.51
C PRO A 25 -11.53 -9.74 -20.06
N LYS A 26 -11.36 -9.69 -21.39
CA LYS A 26 -10.33 -8.85 -22.05
C LYS A 26 -10.52 -7.36 -21.79
N ASP A 27 -11.73 -6.95 -21.48
CA ASP A 27 -12.15 -5.59 -21.16
C ASP A 27 -12.21 -5.30 -19.66
N LEU A 28 -11.87 -6.28 -18.78
CA LEU A 28 -11.80 -6.07 -17.34
C LEU A 28 -10.81 -4.94 -17.02
N ARG A 29 -11.28 -3.93 -16.30
CA ARG A 29 -10.50 -2.72 -16.01
C ARG A 29 -9.82 -2.79 -14.65
N LEU A 30 -8.76 -1.98 -14.49
CA LEU A 30 -7.98 -1.88 -13.25
C LEU A 30 -8.86 -1.64 -12.01
N ASN A 31 -9.86 -0.77 -12.10
CA ASN A 31 -10.77 -0.45 -10.99
C ASN A 31 -11.92 -1.45 -10.79
N GLN A 32 -11.92 -2.56 -11.51
CA GLN A 32 -12.96 -3.60 -11.42
C GLN A 32 -12.50 -4.86 -10.67
N VAL A 33 -11.36 -4.77 -10.00
CA VAL A 33 -10.83 -5.82 -9.13
C VAL A 33 -10.59 -5.27 -7.73
N GLN A 34 -10.52 -6.18 -6.74
CA GLN A 34 -10.07 -5.87 -5.39
C GLN A 34 -8.74 -6.56 -5.12
N ILE A 35 -7.87 -5.89 -4.41
CA ILE A 35 -6.56 -6.37 -3.95
C ILE A 35 -6.40 -6.17 -2.45
N ILE A 36 -5.49 -6.92 -1.84
CA ILE A 36 -5.06 -6.70 -0.46
C ILE A 36 -3.80 -5.84 -0.47
N GLY A 37 -3.76 -4.89 0.45
CA GLY A 37 -2.59 -4.05 0.72
C GLY A 37 -2.15 -4.13 2.16
N THR A 38 -0.96 -3.63 2.45
CA THR A 38 -0.45 -3.45 3.80
C THR A 38 -0.32 -1.96 4.14
N HIS A 39 -0.58 -1.63 5.40
CA HIS A 39 -0.36 -0.33 5.99
C HIS A 39 1.05 -0.29 6.59
N ASN A 40 1.80 0.79 6.39
CA ASN A 40 3.19 0.91 6.86
C ASN A 40 4.05 -0.32 6.52
N SER A 41 4.06 -0.71 5.27
CA SER A 41 4.64 -1.98 4.77
C SER A 41 6.13 -2.15 5.08
N TYR A 42 6.83 -1.06 5.34
CA TYR A 42 8.26 -0.99 5.66
C TYR A 42 8.56 -1.26 7.15
N ARG A 43 7.53 -1.29 8.03
CA ARG A 43 7.73 -1.38 9.48
C ARG A 43 8.33 -2.71 9.92
N THR A 44 9.29 -2.60 10.82
CA THR A 44 9.80 -3.72 11.62
C THR A 44 9.27 -3.64 13.07
N ASP A 45 9.75 -4.49 13.95
CA ASP A 45 9.43 -4.38 15.39
C ASP A 45 9.88 -3.03 15.93
N ILE A 46 9.03 -2.41 16.75
CA ILE A 46 9.45 -1.27 17.57
C ILE A 46 10.49 -1.76 18.60
N SER A 47 11.47 -0.90 18.93
CA SER A 47 12.50 -1.23 19.90
C SER A 47 11.89 -1.64 21.24
N PRO A 48 12.36 -2.71 21.90
CA PRO A 48 11.86 -3.13 23.21
C PRO A 48 11.92 -2.03 24.28
N ALA A 49 12.94 -1.20 24.27
CA ALA A 49 13.06 -0.07 25.19
C ALA A 49 11.99 0.99 24.92
N THR A 50 11.76 1.33 23.63
CA THR A 50 10.72 2.26 23.22
C THR A 50 9.33 1.73 23.54
N LEU A 51 9.06 0.45 23.26
CA LEU A 51 7.79 -0.17 23.59
C LEU A 51 7.50 -0.11 25.09
N LYS A 52 8.50 -0.45 25.93
CA LYS A 52 8.39 -0.36 27.39
C LYS A 52 8.14 1.06 27.87
N TRP A 53 8.80 2.05 27.27
CA TRP A 53 8.57 3.46 27.58
C TRP A 53 7.16 3.88 27.19
N LEU A 54 6.70 3.53 25.98
CA LEU A 54 5.33 3.81 25.53
C LEU A 54 4.28 3.18 26.44
N GLN A 55 4.47 1.93 26.88
CA GLN A 55 3.57 1.26 27.82
C GLN A 55 3.41 2.05 29.14
N ALA A 56 4.46 2.75 29.58
CA ALA A 56 4.42 3.56 30.79
C ALA A 56 3.76 4.94 30.57
N VAL A 57 3.92 5.57 29.40
CA VAL A 57 3.44 6.94 29.14
C VAL A 57 2.16 7.02 28.33
N SER A 58 1.89 6.05 27.46
CA SER A 58 0.70 5.93 26.61
C SER A 58 0.46 4.46 26.22
N PRO A 59 -0.20 3.66 27.08
CA PRO A 59 -0.48 2.26 26.78
C PRO A 59 -1.21 2.04 25.45
N GLN A 60 -2.13 2.94 25.09
CA GLN A 60 -2.87 2.87 23.83
C GLN A 60 -1.95 3.04 22.62
N ALA A 61 -0.97 3.96 22.69
CA ALA A 61 0.03 4.10 21.62
C ALA A 61 0.94 2.86 21.53
N ALA A 62 1.30 2.27 22.66
CA ALA A 62 2.07 1.02 22.68
C ALA A 62 1.31 -0.13 22.01
N GLU A 63 0.01 -0.26 22.27
CA GLU A 63 -0.84 -1.26 21.60
C GLU A 63 -1.01 -0.99 20.10
N ALA A 64 -1.24 0.28 19.73
CA ALA A 64 -1.42 0.67 18.34
C ALA A 64 -0.18 0.44 17.47
N LEU A 65 1.02 0.49 18.06
CA LEU A 65 2.30 0.31 17.40
C LEU A 65 2.84 -1.13 17.46
N ASP A 66 2.11 -2.06 18.07
CA ASP A 66 2.55 -3.46 18.27
C ASP A 66 2.19 -4.34 17.06
N TYR A 67 2.72 -3.99 15.89
CA TYR A 67 2.65 -4.77 14.66
C TYR A 67 3.91 -4.55 13.80
N LYS A 68 4.15 -5.47 12.89
CA LYS A 68 5.30 -5.45 11.97
C LYS A 68 4.99 -6.15 10.68
N HIS A 69 5.86 -5.97 9.69
CA HIS A 69 5.79 -6.66 8.41
C HIS A 69 7.11 -7.33 8.07
N THR A 70 7.03 -8.37 7.23
CA THR A 70 8.18 -8.93 6.52
C THR A 70 8.69 -7.93 5.47
N THR A 71 9.76 -8.28 4.75
CA THR A 71 10.31 -7.43 3.69
C THR A 71 9.31 -7.23 2.54
N LEU A 72 9.41 -6.11 1.82
CA LEU A 72 8.46 -5.72 0.77
C LEU A 72 8.29 -6.80 -0.31
N ASP A 73 9.39 -7.41 -0.76
CA ASP A 73 9.39 -8.51 -1.72
C ASP A 73 8.61 -9.73 -1.22
N ARG A 74 8.77 -10.10 0.06
CA ARG A 74 8.01 -11.21 0.66
C ARG A 74 6.53 -10.92 0.80
N GLN A 75 6.17 -9.68 1.10
CA GLN A 75 4.76 -9.27 1.10
C GLN A 75 4.14 -9.41 -0.30
N LEU A 76 4.86 -8.97 -1.34
CA LEU A 76 4.45 -9.13 -2.73
C LEU A 76 4.35 -10.61 -3.15
N ASP A 77 5.31 -11.45 -2.76
CA ASP A 77 5.25 -12.92 -2.94
C ASP A 77 4.04 -13.54 -2.24
N GLY A 78 3.64 -12.96 -1.10
CA GLY A 78 2.45 -13.32 -0.34
C GLY A 78 1.12 -12.90 -0.95
N GLY A 79 1.13 -12.22 -2.10
CA GLY A 79 -0.07 -11.78 -2.80
C GLY A 79 -0.53 -10.36 -2.46
N VAL A 80 0.21 -9.62 -1.63
CA VAL A 80 -0.03 -8.19 -1.41
C VAL A 80 0.21 -7.42 -2.72
N ARG A 81 -0.66 -6.48 -3.07
CA ARG A 81 -0.56 -5.66 -4.29
C ARG A 81 -0.71 -4.17 -4.03
N GLN A 82 -0.74 -3.75 -2.77
CA GLN A 82 -0.51 -2.36 -2.37
C GLN A 82 0.44 -2.35 -1.18
N LEU A 83 1.44 -1.49 -1.24
CA LEU A 83 2.40 -1.21 -0.17
C LEU A 83 2.28 0.27 0.20
N GLU A 84 2.42 0.58 1.48
CA GLU A 84 2.45 1.95 2.00
C GLU A 84 3.84 2.25 2.56
N ILE A 85 4.39 3.38 2.17
CA ILE A 85 5.74 3.80 2.58
C ILE A 85 5.70 5.27 3.02
N ASP A 86 5.97 5.50 4.30
CA ASP A 86 6.10 6.84 4.85
C ASP A 86 7.50 7.38 4.57
N ILE A 87 7.58 8.59 4.07
CA ILE A 87 8.85 9.23 3.76
C ILE A 87 8.99 10.60 4.42
N TYR A 88 10.20 10.91 4.84
CA TYR A 88 10.60 12.21 5.36
C TYR A 88 11.64 12.84 4.46
N ALA A 89 11.48 14.12 4.16
CA ALA A 89 12.52 14.88 3.48
C ALA A 89 13.69 15.18 4.45
N ASP A 90 14.92 15.12 3.93
CA ASP A 90 16.14 15.45 4.66
C ASP A 90 17.15 16.06 3.67
N THR A 91 16.82 17.27 3.16
CA THR A 91 17.57 17.89 2.08
C THR A 91 19.00 18.31 2.47
N GLN A 92 19.28 18.49 3.76
CA GLN A 92 20.59 18.80 4.28
C GLN A 92 21.35 17.57 4.79
N GLY A 93 20.64 16.47 5.02
CA GLY A 93 21.17 15.22 5.55
C GLY A 93 21.40 15.25 7.05
N GLY A 94 21.11 14.10 7.69
CA GLY A 94 21.39 13.85 9.10
C GLY A 94 20.44 14.52 10.10
N GLN A 95 19.31 15.06 9.66
CA GLN A 95 18.32 15.65 10.56
C GLN A 95 17.76 14.65 11.57
N TYR A 96 17.60 13.40 11.17
CA TYR A 96 16.97 12.35 11.98
C TYR A 96 17.96 11.36 12.62
N ARG A 97 19.27 11.57 12.46
CA ARG A 97 20.33 10.65 12.93
C ARG A 97 20.46 10.54 14.45
N HIS A 98 19.86 11.47 15.20
CA HIS A 98 19.90 11.53 16.65
C HIS A 98 18.48 11.61 17.21
N PRO A 99 17.71 10.51 17.20
CA PRO A 99 16.36 10.49 17.72
C PRO A 99 16.35 10.85 19.22
N LYS A 100 15.32 11.54 19.67
CA LYS A 100 15.15 11.97 21.06
C LYS A 100 14.57 10.87 21.96
N GLY A 101 13.95 9.85 21.39
CA GLY A 101 13.40 8.71 22.12
C GLY A 101 14.36 8.13 23.16
N PRO A 102 15.62 7.82 22.83
CA PRO A 102 16.61 7.32 23.80
C PRO A 102 16.84 8.25 24.99
N GLU A 103 16.69 9.57 24.85
CA GLU A 103 16.77 10.52 25.99
C GLU A 103 15.53 10.39 26.86
N TRP A 104 14.34 10.28 26.28
CA TRP A 104 13.09 10.13 27.00
C TRP A 104 13.02 8.80 27.76
N GLU A 105 13.51 7.73 27.18
CA GLU A 105 13.65 6.41 27.80
C GLU A 105 14.54 6.48 29.06
N ARG A 106 15.72 7.09 28.93
CA ARG A 106 16.63 7.28 30.11
C ARG A 106 15.98 8.11 31.22
N LYS A 107 15.25 9.18 30.87
CA LYS A 107 14.48 9.97 31.85
C LYS A 107 13.39 9.14 32.52
N GLY A 108 12.84 8.16 31.82
CA GLY A 108 11.90 7.16 32.34
C GLY A 108 12.55 5.99 33.07
N GLY A 109 13.88 6.01 33.25
CA GLY A 109 14.61 4.92 33.94
C GLY A 109 14.79 3.66 33.07
N ILE A 110 14.69 3.79 31.77
CA ILE A 110 14.84 2.68 30.79
C ILE A 110 16.17 2.86 30.05
N THR A 111 16.95 1.79 29.94
CA THR A 111 18.16 1.78 29.12
C THR A 111 17.77 1.66 27.64
N PRO A 112 18.12 2.62 26.78
CA PRO A 112 17.83 2.55 25.35
C PRO A 112 18.52 1.37 24.67
N ASP A 113 17.87 0.84 23.65
CA ASP A 113 18.51 -0.13 22.75
C ASP A 113 19.55 0.57 21.87
N ALA A 114 20.63 -0.15 21.52
CA ALA A 114 21.59 0.34 20.55
C ALA A 114 21.09 0.09 19.13
N ASP A 115 21.06 1.12 18.30
CA ASP A 115 20.67 1.01 16.90
C ASP A 115 21.66 1.73 15.97
N PRO A 116 22.87 1.19 15.76
CA PRO A 116 23.87 1.80 14.89
C PRO A 116 23.47 1.76 13.41
N ALA A 117 22.65 0.80 12.98
CA ALA A 117 22.23 0.66 11.58
C ALA A 117 21.27 1.79 11.18
N SER A 118 20.25 2.05 11.99
CA SER A 118 19.33 3.17 11.77
C SER A 118 20.07 4.52 11.78
N ALA A 119 20.95 4.74 12.77
CA ALA A 119 21.75 5.97 12.84
C ALA A 119 22.62 6.20 11.58
N ALA A 120 23.16 5.14 10.97
CA ALA A 120 23.94 5.24 9.74
C ALA A 120 23.05 5.56 8.53
N ALA A 121 21.89 4.93 8.43
CA ALA A 121 20.92 5.15 7.36
C ALA A 121 20.37 6.58 7.34
N MET A 122 20.28 7.23 8.51
CA MET A 122 19.74 8.59 8.67
C MET A 122 20.73 9.71 8.34
N GLN A 123 21.92 9.44 7.78
CA GLN A 123 22.95 10.47 7.58
C GLN A 123 22.85 11.22 6.24
N GLY A 124 22.42 10.58 5.18
CA GLY A 124 22.38 11.13 3.82
C GLY A 124 21.25 12.13 3.60
N THR A 125 21.21 12.68 2.38
CA THR A 125 20.14 13.58 1.92
C THR A 125 18.95 12.84 1.28
N ASP A 126 18.98 11.50 1.26
CA ASP A 126 17.92 10.66 0.74
C ASP A 126 16.62 10.85 1.52
N PHE A 127 15.48 10.54 0.92
CA PHE A 127 14.24 10.44 1.66
C PHE A 127 14.34 9.30 2.68
N LYS A 128 14.04 9.62 3.95
CA LYS A 128 14.07 8.65 5.04
C LYS A 128 12.76 7.88 5.11
N VAL A 129 12.84 6.60 5.43
CA VAL A 129 11.68 5.74 5.60
C VAL A 129 11.54 5.39 7.08
N MET A 130 10.55 5.98 7.73
CA MET A 130 10.26 5.75 9.14
C MET A 130 8.82 6.17 9.46
N HIS A 131 8.24 5.58 10.51
CA HIS A 131 6.86 5.84 10.89
C HIS A 131 6.71 7.13 11.73
N ILE A 132 7.40 7.19 12.87
CA ILE A 132 7.28 8.33 13.80
C ILE A 132 8.67 8.84 14.15
N VAL A 133 8.94 10.09 13.76
CA VAL A 133 10.20 10.76 14.12
C VAL A 133 10.46 10.70 15.62
N ASP A 134 11.69 10.43 16.00
CA ASP A 134 12.18 10.31 17.38
C ASP A 134 11.70 9.05 18.15
N ILE A 135 10.69 8.31 17.68
CA ILE A 135 10.10 7.16 18.38
C ILE A 135 10.24 5.87 17.60
N ASP A 136 9.78 5.84 16.35
CA ASP A 136 9.69 4.64 15.53
C ASP A 136 10.37 4.88 14.18
N GLN A 137 11.69 4.72 14.17
CA GLN A 137 12.55 4.99 13.00
C GLN A 137 13.07 3.73 12.31
N HIS A 138 12.62 2.54 12.74
CA HIS A 138 13.04 1.29 12.13
C HIS A 138 12.30 1.01 10.83
N SER A 139 13.04 0.54 9.83
CA SER A 139 12.49 0.17 8.52
C SER A 139 13.19 -1.07 7.97
N ASN A 140 12.46 -1.89 7.21
CA ASN A 140 13.03 -3.02 6.48
C ASN A 140 13.65 -2.60 5.13
N CYS A 141 13.52 -1.34 4.74
CA CYS A 141 14.02 -0.82 3.46
C CYS A 141 14.40 0.68 3.54
N GLU A 142 15.47 1.01 4.28
CA GLU A 142 15.98 2.38 4.41
C GLU A 142 17.23 2.58 3.53
N PRO A 143 17.38 3.67 2.76
CA PRO A 143 16.44 4.79 2.51
C PRO A 143 15.37 4.45 1.45
N PHE A 144 14.50 5.42 1.08
CA PHE A 144 13.42 5.21 0.11
C PHE A 144 13.89 4.64 -1.23
N SER A 145 15.04 5.10 -1.72
CA SER A 145 15.68 4.54 -2.93
C SER A 145 15.92 3.03 -2.81
N LYS A 146 16.20 2.52 -1.61
CA LYS A 146 16.34 1.08 -1.36
C LYS A 146 15.00 0.35 -1.44
N CYS A 147 13.92 0.94 -0.91
CA CYS A 147 12.58 0.38 -1.05
C CYS A 147 12.20 0.26 -2.55
N LEU A 148 12.44 1.33 -3.31
CA LEU A 148 12.20 1.35 -4.75
C LEU A 148 13.01 0.27 -5.50
N GLN A 149 14.28 0.08 -5.15
CA GLN A 149 15.13 -0.98 -5.73
C GLN A 149 14.60 -2.39 -5.45
N ILE A 150 14.11 -2.65 -4.23
CA ILE A 150 13.49 -3.94 -3.86
C ILE A 150 12.24 -4.17 -4.71
N ILE A 151 11.35 -3.18 -4.79
CA ILE A 151 10.11 -3.26 -5.56
C ILE A 151 10.42 -3.45 -7.05
N ARG A 152 11.37 -2.69 -7.59
CA ARG A 152 11.79 -2.80 -8.99
C ARG A 152 12.35 -4.19 -9.29
N LYS A 153 13.25 -4.69 -8.45
CA LYS A 153 13.82 -6.02 -8.62
C LYS A 153 12.74 -7.10 -8.59
N TRP A 154 11.80 -7.02 -7.63
CA TRP A 154 10.70 -7.96 -7.57
C TRP A 154 9.85 -7.91 -8.85
N SER A 155 9.55 -6.72 -9.37
CA SER A 155 8.80 -6.55 -10.62
C SER A 155 9.53 -7.15 -11.83
N ASP A 156 10.86 -7.02 -11.91
CA ASP A 156 11.68 -7.62 -12.96
C ASP A 156 11.68 -9.15 -12.89
N ASP A 157 11.70 -9.71 -11.68
CA ASP A 157 11.66 -11.16 -11.44
C ASP A 157 10.26 -11.77 -11.69
N HIS A 158 9.20 -10.95 -11.73
CA HIS A 158 7.80 -11.36 -11.92
C HIS A 158 7.14 -10.65 -13.12
N PRO A 159 7.63 -10.84 -14.34
CA PRO A 159 7.11 -10.12 -15.50
C PRO A 159 5.62 -10.38 -15.71
N GLY A 160 4.86 -9.32 -15.89
CA GLY A 160 3.42 -9.40 -16.07
C GLY A 160 2.61 -9.62 -14.78
N HIS A 161 3.19 -9.35 -13.61
CA HIS A 161 2.50 -9.36 -12.32
C HIS A 161 1.25 -8.46 -12.31
N PHE A 162 0.32 -8.70 -11.39
CA PHE A 162 -0.76 -7.76 -11.14
C PHE A 162 -0.21 -6.36 -10.81
N PRO A 163 -0.89 -5.28 -11.23
CA PRO A 163 -0.45 -3.93 -10.91
C PRO A 163 -0.23 -3.77 -9.40
N VAL A 164 0.93 -3.20 -9.03
CA VAL A 164 1.30 -2.93 -7.65
C VAL A 164 1.10 -1.45 -7.36
N PHE A 165 0.36 -1.13 -6.31
CA PHE A 165 0.18 0.23 -5.83
C PHE A 165 1.19 0.53 -4.73
N ILE A 166 1.83 1.69 -4.82
CA ILE A 166 2.71 2.23 -3.77
C ILE A 166 2.09 3.52 -3.27
N ASP A 167 1.59 3.46 -2.06
CA ASP A 167 1.05 4.60 -1.35
C ASP A 167 2.19 5.30 -0.60
N VAL A 168 2.39 6.57 -0.89
CA VAL A 168 3.50 7.35 -0.34
C VAL A 168 2.95 8.41 0.60
N GLU A 169 3.16 8.22 1.90
CA GLU A 169 2.82 9.25 2.88
C GLU A 169 4.02 10.18 3.13
N THR A 170 3.88 11.45 2.76
CA THR A 170 4.90 12.47 2.98
C THR A 170 4.80 13.06 4.38
N LYS A 171 5.60 12.56 5.31
CA LYS A 171 5.58 12.98 6.72
C LYS A 171 6.26 14.34 6.90
N GLN A 172 5.51 15.33 7.34
CA GLN A 172 6.04 16.69 7.56
C GLN A 172 5.42 17.40 8.78
N ASP A 173 4.61 16.69 9.54
CA ASP A 173 4.01 17.21 10.76
C ASP A 173 4.67 16.63 12.01
N ILE A 174 4.61 17.37 13.11
CA ILE A 174 4.98 16.84 14.43
C ILE A 174 3.92 15.78 14.77
N PRO A 175 4.33 14.54 15.16
CA PRO A 175 3.40 13.41 15.30
C PRO A 175 2.24 13.67 16.27
N PHE A 176 2.53 14.39 17.37
CA PHE A 176 1.53 14.82 18.35
C PHE A 176 2.03 15.98 19.18
N LYS A 177 1.11 16.83 19.64
CA LYS A 177 1.42 17.94 20.53
C LYS A 177 1.61 17.41 21.96
N SER A 178 2.70 17.84 22.60
CA SER A 178 3.01 17.47 23.98
C SER A 178 3.69 18.63 24.71
N ASP A 179 3.26 18.92 25.92
CA ASP A 179 3.93 19.89 26.77
C ASP A 179 5.21 19.31 27.42
N LYS A 180 5.41 17.99 27.34
CA LYS A 180 6.52 17.28 27.97
C LYS A 180 7.60 16.80 27.00
N LEU A 181 7.24 16.63 25.73
CA LEU A 181 8.11 16.08 24.69
C LEU A 181 8.28 17.12 23.57
N THR A 182 9.52 17.39 23.22
CA THR A 182 9.84 18.25 22.07
C THR A 182 10.38 17.38 20.94
N PHE A 183 9.59 17.19 19.91
CA PHE A 183 9.97 16.40 18.74
C PHE A 183 10.94 17.14 17.81
N THR A 184 11.70 16.38 17.06
CA THR A 184 12.37 16.87 15.85
C THR A 184 11.29 17.32 14.85
N VAL A 185 11.38 18.56 14.38
CA VAL A 185 10.41 19.09 13.40
C VAL A 185 10.75 18.53 12.02
N PRO A 186 9.87 17.76 11.40
CA PRO A 186 10.11 17.27 10.05
C PRO A 186 10.27 18.39 9.03
N GLU A 187 11.04 18.13 7.98
CA GLU A 187 11.20 19.06 6.85
C GLU A 187 9.91 19.10 6.03
N THR A 188 9.48 20.30 5.63
CA THR A 188 8.31 20.48 4.77
C THR A 188 8.61 20.08 3.32
N PHE A 189 7.72 19.34 2.69
CA PHE A 189 7.80 19.06 1.25
C PHE A 189 7.43 20.30 0.45
N THR A 190 8.41 20.88 -0.23
CA THR A 190 8.21 21.97 -1.19
C THR A 190 7.89 21.42 -2.59
N PRO A 191 7.44 22.24 -3.55
CA PRO A 191 7.30 21.81 -4.94
C PRO A 191 8.57 21.15 -5.49
N GLU A 192 9.76 21.70 -5.19
CA GLU A 192 11.05 21.17 -5.62
C GLU A 192 11.37 19.81 -4.95
N THR A 193 10.93 19.61 -3.71
CA THR A 193 11.04 18.32 -3.00
C THR A 193 10.17 17.26 -3.68
N TYR A 194 8.96 17.63 -4.12
CA TYR A 194 8.11 16.74 -4.92
C TYR A 194 8.68 16.45 -6.31
N ASP A 195 9.31 17.43 -6.98
CA ASP A 195 9.98 17.20 -8.26
C ASP A 195 11.15 16.20 -8.10
N ARG A 196 11.87 16.28 -6.98
CA ARG A 196 12.92 15.31 -6.63
C ARG A 196 12.33 13.92 -6.37
N LEU A 197 11.19 13.82 -5.70
CA LEU A 197 10.49 12.55 -5.44
C LEU A 197 10.06 11.90 -6.77
N ASP A 198 9.41 12.65 -7.65
CA ASP A 198 9.01 12.18 -8.98
C ASP A 198 10.21 11.67 -9.79
N LYS A 199 11.32 12.43 -9.73
CA LYS A 199 12.55 12.04 -10.41
C LYS A 199 13.16 10.76 -9.84
N GLU A 200 13.26 10.62 -8.52
CA GLU A 200 13.81 9.42 -7.88
C GLU A 200 13.01 8.19 -8.22
N ILE A 201 11.68 8.27 -8.17
CA ILE A 201 10.78 7.17 -8.57
C ILE A 201 11.02 6.81 -10.04
N THR A 202 11.07 7.81 -10.93
CA THR A 202 11.23 7.57 -12.37
C THR A 202 12.60 6.98 -12.71
N ASP A 203 13.66 7.45 -12.06
CA ASP A 203 15.03 6.97 -12.30
C ASP A 203 15.22 5.51 -11.86
N ILE A 204 14.61 5.11 -10.74
CA ILE A 204 14.81 3.76 -10.18
C ILE A 204 13.82 2.76 -10.76
N ILE A 205 12.54 3.10 -10.78
CA ILE A 205 11.49 2.21 -11.29
C ILE A 205 11.54 2.12 -12.82
N GLY A 206 11.80 3.23 -13.49
CA GLY A 206 11.82 3.31 -14.95
C GLY A 206 10.43 3.52 -15.55
N ARG A 207 10.35 4.36 -16.60
CA ARG A 207 9.10 4.75 -17.24
C ARG A 207 8.25 3.56 -17.71
N ASP A 208 8.91 2.53 -18.20
CA ASP A 208 8.23 1.35 -18.77
C ASP A 208 7.52 0.50 -17.72
N HIS A 209 7.89 0.62 -16.45
CA HIS A 209 7.23 -0.06 -15.33
C HIS A 209 6.16 0.79 -14.65
N LEU A 210 6.02 2.06 -15.01
CA LEU A 210 5.07 2.98 -14.38
C LEU A 210 3.76 3.06 -15.15
N LEU A 211 2.64 3.17 -14.42
CA LEU A 211 1.39 3.72 -14.91
C LEU A 211 1.22 5.11 -14.33
N LEU A 212 1.35 6.13 -15.16
CA LEU A 212 1.29 7.54 -14.76
C LEU A 212 -0.12 8.13 -14.89
N PRO A 213 -0.43 9.23 -14.18
CA PRO A 213 -1.67 9.98 -14.40
C PRO A 213 -1.90 10.36 -15.86
N ASP A 214 -0.85 10.74 -16.60
CA ASP A 214 -0.94 11.09 -18.01
C ASP A 214 -1.34 9.91 -18.91
N ASP A 215 -0.97 8.67 -18.57
CA ASP A 215 -1.39 7.48 -19.30
C ASP A 215 -2.91 7.23 -19.16
N VAL A 216 -3.45 7.52 -17.98
CA VAL A 216 -4.89 7.40 -17.68
C VAL A 216 -5.66 8.59 -18.27
N ARG A 217 -5.13 9.80 -18.11
CA ARG A 217 -5.74 11.03 -18.62
C ARG A 217 -5.86 11.01 -20.13
N GLY A 218 -4.79 10.66 -20.81
CA GLY A 218 -4.73 10.70 -22.27
C GLY A 218 -5.06 12.09 -22.82
N ALA A 219 -6.02 12.17 -23.74
CA ALA A 219 -6.49 13.44 -24.33
C ALA A 219 -7.59 14.15 -23.51
N ALA A 220 -8.03 13.61 -22.36
CA ALA A 220 -9.03 14.26 -21.54
C ALA A 220 -8.47 15.53 -20.85
N PRO A 221 -9.30 16.52 -20.52
CA PRO A 221 -8.89 17.73 -19.81
C PRO A 221 -8.23 17.45 -18.45
N SER A 222 -8.68 16.39 -17.76
CA SER A 222 -8.18 15.99 -16.44
C SER A 222 -8.23 14.49 -16.24
N VAL A 223 -7.49 13.98 -15.25
CA VAL A 223 -7.56 12.55 -14.89
C VAL A 223 -8.94 12.19 -14.35
N ASN A 224 -9.60 13.10 -13.61
CA ASN A 224 -10.96 12.91 -13.11
C ASN A 224 -11.96 12.71 -14.24
N GLU A 225 -11.91 13.56 -15.27
CA GLU A 225 -12.79 13.40 -16.42
C GLU A 225 -12.52 12.10 -17.17
N ALA A 226 -11.25 11.72 -17.33
CA ALA A 226 -10.88 10.48 -18.01
C ALA A 226 -11.48 9.25 -17.32
N ILE A 227 -11.31 9.11 -16.01
CA ILE A 227 -11.83 7.94 -15.29
C ILE A 227 -13.37 7.86 -15.30
N ARG A 228 -14.05 8.98 -15.36
CA ARG A 228 -15.52 9.06 -15.36
C ARG A 228 -16.14 8.86 -16.75
N THR A 229 -15.42 9.16 -17.81
CA THR A 229 -15.93 9.08 -19.20
C THR A 229 -15.41 7.87 -19.95
N LYS A 230 -14.09 7.63 -19.91
CA LYS A 230 -13.42 6.48 -20.58
C LYS A 230 -13.20 5.30 -19.63
N GLY A 231 -13.12 5.56 -18.34
CA GLY A 231 -12.73 4.60 -17.29
C GLY A 231 -11.22 4.34 -17.27
N TRP A 232 -10.80 3.52 -16.33
CA TRP A 232 -9.43 3.07 -16.18
C TRP A 232 -8.98 2.17 -17.34
N PRO A 233 -7.67 2.05 -17.59
CA PRO A 233 -7.13 1.08 -18.54
C PRO A 233 -7.58 -0.35 -18.24
N THR A 234 -7.54 -1.22 -19.24
CA THR A 234 -7.82 -2.65 -19.02
C THR A 234 -6.72 -3.27 -18.15
N LEU A 235 -7.10 -4.22 -17.30
CA LEU A 235 -6.15 -4.93 -16.44
C LEU A 235 -5.03 -5.57 -17.26
N ALA A 236 -5.37 -6.14 -18.42
CA ALA A 236 -4.40 -6.72 -19.35
C ALA A 236 -3.33 -5.72 -19.82
N SER A 237 -3.70 -4.45 -20.05
CA SER A 237 -2.78 -3.41 -20.54
C SER A 237 -1.86 -2.83 -19.46
N VAL A 238 -2.15 -3.09 -18.17
CA VAL A 238 -1.40 -2.54 -17.04
C VAL A 238 -0.73 -3.61 -16.17
N ARG A 239 -0.73 -4.87 -16.61
CA ARG A 239 0.08 -5.91 -15.96
C ARG A 239 1.56 -5.56 -16.03
N GLY A 240 2.30 -5.86 -14.96
CA GLY A 240 3.70 -5.47 -14.81
C GLY A 240 3.93 -3.99 -14.50
N LYS A 241 2.86 -3.22 -14.20
CA LYS A 241 2.97 -1.80 -13.86
C LYS A 241 2.96 -1.57 -12.35
N ILE A 242 3.66 -0.51 -11.96
CA ILE A 242 3.70 0.03 -10.60
C ILE A 242 3.03 1.41 -10.65
N ILE A 243 2.17 1.69 -9.68
CA ILE A 243 1.32 2.88 -9.61
C ILE A 243 1.61 3.56 -8.29
N PHE A 244 2.05 4.81 -8.34
CA PHE A 244 2.32 5.59 -7.13
C PHE A 244 1.14 6.50 -6.80
N VAL A 245 0.86 6.64 -5.51
CA VAL A 245 -0.18 7.51 -4.96
C VAL A 245 0.44 8.38 -3.86
N LEU A 246 0.09 9.65 -3.83
CA LEU A 246 0.38 10.56 -2.72
C LEU A 246 -0.78 10.47 -1.73
N ASP A 247 -0.55 9.89 -0.55
CA ASP A 247 -1.58 9.65 0.46
C ASP A 247 -2.21 10.96 0.97
N ARG A 248 -1.39 11.94 1.32
CA ARG A 248 -1.81 13.13 2.06
C ARG A 248 -2.60 14.14 1.21
N PRO A 249 -3.93 14.27 1.40
CA PRO A 249 -4.76 15.18 0.61
C PRO A 249 -4.39 16.66 0.81
N GLN A 250 -3.89 17.05 1.99
CA GLN A 250 -3.44 18.41 2.29
C GLN A 250 -2.19 18.82 1.50
N ASP A 251 -1.44 17.88 0.95
CA ASP A 251 -0.24 18.14 0.16
C ASP A 251 -0.53 18.28 -1.33
N THR A 252 -1.72 17.85 -1.77
CA THR A 252 -2.14 17.88 -3.17
C THR A 252 -1.92 19.23 -3.83
N ALA A 253 -2.32 20.34 -3.17
CA ALA A 253 -2.18 21.68 -3.74
C ALA A 253 -0.73 22.07 -4.06
N ARG A 254 0.24 21.61 -3.26
CA ARG A 254 1.67 21.82 -3.51
C ARG A 254 2.19 20.90 -4.60
N TYR A 255 1.75 19.65 -4.58
CA TYR A 255 2.15 18.66 -5.57
C TYR A 255 1.69 19.00 -6.98
N VAL A 256 0.46 19.50 -7.14
CA VAL A 256 -0.10 19.88 -8.46
C VAL A 256 0.24 21.30 -8.90
N LEU A 257 1.02 22.06 -8.11
CA LEU A 257 1.42 23.41 -8.48
C LEU A 257 2.16 23.40 -9.83
N ASN A 258 1.66 24.19 -10.81
CA ASN A 258 2.10 24.18 -12.21
C ASN A 258 1.85 22.87 -13.00
N HIS A 259 1.12 21.91 -12.41
CA HIS A 259 0.78 20.62 -13.01
C HIS A 259 -0.73 20.36 -13.02
N PRO A 260 -1.53 21.20 -13.70
CA PRO A 260 -3.00 21.10 -13.63
C PRO A 260 -3.48 19.72 -14.06
N GLY A 261 -4.35 19.10 -13.23
CA GLY A 261 -4.89 17.77 -13.47
C GLY A 261 -3.81 16.68 -13.53
N LEU A 262 -2.73 16.82 -12.77
CA LEU A 262 -1.56 15.93 -12.67
C LEU A 262 -0.71 15.81 -13.95
N LYS A 263 -0.79 16.78 -14.84
CA LYS A 263 0.00 16.75 -16.08
C LYS A 263 1.51 16.72 -15.77
N GLY A 264 2.20 15.66 -16.23
CA GLY A 264 3.63 15.46 -16.03
C GLY A 264 4.03 15.01 -14.64
N ARG A 265 3.09 14.70 -13.74
CA ARG A 265 3.34 14.13 -12.42
C ARG A 265 3.41 12.61 -12.45
N VAL A 266 4.06 12.03 -11.45
CA VAL A 266 4.26 10.58 -11.33
C VAL A 266 3.19 9.94 -10.43
N LEU A 267 2.84 10.60 -9.32
CA LEU A 267 1.87 10.07 -8.37
C LEU A 267 0.45 10.53 -8.70
N PHE A 268 -0.50 9.63 -8.54
CA PHE A 268 -1.89 10.00 -8.34
C PHE A 268 -2.05 10.63 -6.95
N THR A 269 -3.07 11.45 -6.75
CA THR A 269 -3.32 12.09 -5.45
C THR A 269 -4.51 11.47 -4.75
N ASN A 270 -4.47 11.44 -3.42
CA ASN A 270 -5.64 11.21 -2.58
C ASN A 270 -6.54 12.45 -2.68
N GLY A 271 -7.30 12.53 -3.79
CA GLY A 271 -8.04 13.70 -4.22
C GLY A 271 -9.46 13.74 -3.68
N ARG A 272 -9.99 14.95 -3.50
CA ARG A 272 -11.41 15.13 -3.21
C ARG A 272 -12.22 14.77 -4.46
N PRO A 273 -13.21 13.88 -4.36
CA PRO A 273 -14.05 13.53 -5.50
C PRO A 273 -14.66 14.76 -6.20
N GLY A 274 -14.41 14.86 -7.51
CA GLY A 274 -14.81 16.00 -8.34
C GLY A 274 -13.67 16.96 -8.69
N ASP A 275 -12.59 17.00 -7.94
CA ASP A 275 -11.42 17.80 -8.29
C ASP A 275 -10.72 17.26 -9.56
N PRO A 276 -10.12 18.13 -10.39
CA PRO A 276 -9.53 17.70 -11.67
C PRO A 276 -8.44 16.61 -11.56
N ASP A 277 -7.72 16.57 -10.44
CA ASP A 277 -6.67 15.61 -10.14
C ASP A 277 -7.18 14.34 -9.44
N ALA A 278 -8.46 14.30 -9.01
CA ALA A 278 -9.02 13.18 -8.27
C ALA A 278 -9.32 11.98 -9.16
N ALA A 279 -8.56 10.90 -8.98
CA ALA A 279 -8.83 9.58 -9.57
C ALA A 279 -8.80 8.47 -8.50
N TYR A 280 -8.11 8.73 -7.42
CA TYR A 280 -7.96 7.88 -6.24
C TYR A 280 -8.46 8.65 -5.02
N THR A 281 -9.00 7.95 -4.04
CA THR A 281 -9.40 8.53 -2.74
C THR A 281 -9.36 7.47 -1.65
N GLU A 282 -9.10 7.89 -0.43
CA GLU A 282 -9.11 7.03 0.74
C GLU A 282 -10.34 7.24 1.61
N VAL A 283 -10.83 6.15 2.16
CA VAL A 283 -11.88 6.11 3.17
C VAL A 283 -11.41 5.19 4.29
N ASN A 284 -10.43 5.65 5.05
CA ASN A 284 -9.79 4.87 6.13
C ASN A 284 -10.49 5.06 7.47
N GLU A 285 -10.63 6.33 7.92
CA GLU A 285 -11.18 6.72 9.23
C GLU A 285 -12.17 7.89 9.11
N GLY A 286 -12.74 8.08 7.92
CA GLY A 286 -13.57 9.21 7.55
C GLY A 286 -13.19 9.68 6.16
N PHE A 287 -13.89 10.69 5.64
CA PHE A 287 -13.54 11.27 4.34
C PHE A 287 -12.26 12.09 4.41
N ALA A 288 -11.55 12.19 3.27
CA ALA A 288 -10.40 13.07 3.10
C ALA A 288 -10.68 14.46 3.71
N GLY A 289 -9.92 14.84 4.75
CA GLY A 289 -10.08 16.10 5.48
C GLY A 289 -10.82 16.02 6.84
N GLN A 290 -11.21 14.84 7.30
CA GLN A 290 -11.73 14.60 8.66
C GLN A 290 -10.70 13.83 9.49
N GLU A 291 -9.62 14.48 9.86
CA GLU A 291 -8.64 13.89 10.78
C GLU A 291 -9.28 13.52 12.12
N GLY A 292 -9.02 12.29 12.58
CA GLY A 292 -9.45 11.80 13.90
C GLY A 292 -10.89 11.30 13.99
N ALA A 293 -11.63 11.17 12.87
CA ALA A 293 -12.93 10.51 12.87
C ALA A 293 -12.75 8.99 12.98
N SER A 294 -13.51 8.35 13.86
CA SER A 294 -13.55 6.88 13.93
C SER A 294 -14.16 6.30 12.65
N PHE A 295 -13.68 5.13 12.22
CA PHE A 295 -14.25 4.42 11.08
C PHE A 295 -15.72 4.04 11.36
N ASP A 296 -16.63 4.59 10.58
CA ASP A 296 -18.05 4.24 10.63
C ASP A 296 -18.37 3.20 9.56
N ASN A 297 -18.58 1.96 10.00
CA ASN A 297 -18.95 0.84 9.14
C ASN A 297 -20.19 1.12 8.27
N ALA A 298 -21.18 1.82 8.80
CA ALA A 298 -22.42 2.13 8.07
C ALA A 298 -22.17 3.21 7.00
N GLU A 299 -21.39 4.22 7.34
CA GLU A 299 -21.01 5.28 6.41
C GLU A 299 -20.10 4.75 5.29
N ALA A 300 -19.07 3.99 5.61
CA ALA A 300 -18.17 3.37 4.65
C ALA A 300 -18.95 2.43 3.70
N GLY A 301 -19.84 1.60 4.24
CA GLY A 301 -20.67 0.69 3.46
C GLY A 301 -21.63 1.38 2.49
N ARG A 302 -21.94 2.65 2.70
CA ARG A 302 -22.80 3.46 1.83
C ARG A 302 -21.99 4.32 0.84
N LYS A 303 -20.94 5.00 1.29
CA LYS A 303 -20.18 5.97 0.51
C LYS A 303 -19.15 5.33 -0.44
N ILE A 304 -18.47 4.28 0.00
CA ILE A 304 -17.48 3.60 -0.86
C ILE A 304 -18.11 3.05 -2.14
N PRO A 305 -19.24 2.29 -2.10
CA PRO A 305 -19.87 1.82 -3.32
C PRO A 305 -20.30 2.94 -4.29
N GLU A 306 -20.66 4.10 -3.74
CA GLU A 306 -21.01 5.28 -4.56
C GLU A 306 -19.81 5.82 -5.32
N LEU A 307 -18.66 5.98 -4.67
CA LEU A 307 -17.40 6.41 -5.28
C LEU A 307 -16.92 5.40 -6.34
N VAL A 308 -17.00 4.11 -6.03
CA VAL A 308 -16.64 3.02 -6.95
C VAL A 308 -17.48 3.08 -8.22
N ARG A 309 -18.82 3.30 -8.13
CA ARG A 309 -19.68 3.45 -9.31
C ARG A 309 -19.39 4.72 -10.12
N GLN A 310 -18.85 5.75 -9.49
CA GLN A 310 -18.39 6.97 -10.17
C GLN A 310 -17.05 6.80 -10.88
N GLY A 311 -16.37 5.66 -10.70
CA GLY A 311 -15.12 5.32 -11.38
C GLY A 311 -13.85 5.56 -10.56
N TYR A 312 -13.95 6.03 -9.33
CA TYR A 312 -12.77 6.22 -8.46
C TYR A 312 -12.16 4.88 -8.06
N LEU A 313 -10.83 4.86 -7.94
CA LEU A 313 -10.12 3.88 -7.12
C LEU A 313 -10.26 4.31 -5.66
N VAL A 314 -10.70 3.40 -4.83
CA VAL A 314 -10.90 3.65 -3.40
C VAL A 314 -10.03 2.70 -2.59
N ARG A 315 -9.25 3.24 -1.65
CA ARG A 315 -8.59 2.51 -0.59
C ARG A 315 -9.40 2.61 0.70
N THR A 316 -9.46 1.51 1.45
CA THR A 316 -10.00 1.49 2.81
C THR A 316 -9.18 0.53 3.67
N ARG A 317 -9.30 0.63 4.99
CA ARG A 317 -8.61 -0.26 5.94
C ARG A 317 -9.56 -1.30 6.50
N ALA A 318 -9.08 -2.54 6.62
CA ALA A 318 -9.79 -3.65 7.25
C ALA A 318 -9.61 -3.67 8.77
N ASP A 319 -8.59 -3.01 9.26
CA ASP A 319 -8.23 -2.87 10.68
C ASP A 319 -7.43 -1.58 10.91
N ALA A 320 -7.33 -1.14 12.17
CA ALA A 320 -6.51 0.00 12.57
C ALA A 320 -6.09 -0.13 14.03
N ASN A 321 -4.89 0.40 14.34
CA ASN A 321 -4.37 0.49 15.71
C ASN A 321 -4.39 -0.85 16.47
N THR A 322 -4.31 -1.97 15.77
CA THR A 322 -4.38 -3.35 16.27
C THR A 322 -5.72 -3.74 16.94
N ILE A 323 -6.73 -2.86 16.95
CA ILE A 323 -7.97 -3.02 17.73
C ILE A 323 -8.75 -4.24 17.27
N GLU A 324 -9.10 -4.30 15.98
CA GLU A 324 -9.89 -5.40 15.42
C GLU A 324 -9.15 -6.73 15.57
N ALA A 325 -7.85 -6.74 15.36
CA ALA A 325 -7.03 -7.95 15.48
C ALA A 325 -6.96 -8.46 16.93
N ARG A 326 -6.78 -7.58 17.93
CA ARG A 326 -6.76 -7.95 19.34
C ARG A 326 -8.12 -8.46 19.83
N GLN A 327 -9.20 -7.92 19.29
CA GLN A 327 -10.57 -8.33 19.63
C GLN A 327 -11.07 -9.50 18.79
N ASN A 328 -10.33 -9.90 17.75
CA ASN A 328 -10.79 -10.81 16.70
C ASN A 328 -12.12 -10.35 16.07
N ASP A 329 -12.29 -9.04 15.93
CA ASP A 329 -13.48 -8.44 15.31
C ASP A 329 -13.32 -8.37 13.80
N LEU A 330 -14.16 -9.07 13.08
CA LEU A 330 -14.15 -9.14 11.62
C LEU A 330 -15.08 -8.10 10.96
N SER A 331 -15.81 -7.31 11.73
CA SER A 331 -16.88 -6.45 11.22
C SER A 331 -16.38 -5.42 10.20
N ARG A 332 -15.30 -4.71 10.52
CA ARG A 332 -14.67 -3.72 9.63
C ARG A 332 -14.12 -4.38 8.36
N ARG A 333 -13.44 -5.52 8.49
CA ARG A 333 -12.93 -6.31 7.36
C ARG A 333 -14.06 -6.70 6.40
N GLU A 334 -15.18 -7.22 6.92
CA GLU A 334 -16.32 -7.65 6.11
C GLU A 334 -17.00 -6.47 5.39
N VAL A 335 -17.10 -5.30 6.05
CA VAL A 335 -17.58 -4.07 5.41
C VAL A 335 -16.63 -3.65 4.29
N SER A 336 -15.33 -3.62 4.55
CA SER A 336 -14.30 -3.28 3.55
C SER A 336 -14.40 -4.19 2.32
N PHE A 337 -14.54 -5.50 2.53
CA PHE A 337 -14.72 -6.45 1.44
C PHE A 337 -15.99 -6.22 0.63
N LYS A 338 -17.13 -5.94 1.26
CA LYS A 338 -18.42 -5.75 0.60
C LYS A 338 -18.56 -4.38 -0.04
N SER A 339 -17.83 -3.38 0.43
CA SER A 339 -17.93 -1.99 -0.03
C SER A 339 -17.54 -1.79 -1.49
N GLY A 340 -16.69 -2.67 -2.03
CA GLY A 340 -16.14 -2.54 -3.38
C GLY A 340 -14.92 -1.62 -3.46
N ALA A 341 -14.35 -1.15 -2.33
CA ALA A 341 -13.03 -0.53 -2.37
C ALA A 341 -12.05 -1.46 -3.11
N GLN A 342 -11.29 -0.91 -4.03
CA GLN A 342 -10.35 -1.71 -4.82
C GLN A 342 -9.14 -2.13 -4.01
N ILE A 343 -8.72 -1.32 -3.05
CA ILE A 343 -7.58 -1.59 -2.18
C ILE A 343 -8.08 -1.73 -0.75
N ILE A 344 -7.79 -2.88 -0.15
CA ILE A 344 -8.15 -3.20 1.24
C ILE A 344 -6.85 -3.37 2.01
N SER A 345 -6.47 -2.32 2.74
CA SER A 345 -5.22 -2.26 3.50
C SER A 345 -5.40 -2.84 4.90
N THR A 346 -4.35 -3.45 5.45
CA THR A 346 -4.35 -4.13 6.75
C THR A 346 -2.96 -4.14 7.37
N ASP A 347 -2.90 -4.28 8.70
CA ASP A 347 -1.68 -4.59 9.43
C ASP A 347 -1.41 -6.12 9.47
N TYR A 348 -2.37 -6.96 9.01
CA TYR A 348 -2.34 -8.43 9.14
C TYR A 348 -2.74 -9.13 7.83
N PRO A 349 -1.92 -9.06 6.76
CA PRO A 349 -2.19 -9.77 5.51
C PRO A 349 -2.10 -11.28 5.71
N GLY A 350 -2.60 -12.04 4.76
CA GLY A 350 -2.76 -13.50 4.86
C GLY A 350 -1.55 -14.29 5.36
N LEU A 351 -0.33 -13.88 5.02
CA LEU A 351 0.93 -14.51 5.49
C LEU A 351 1.41 -13.99 6.85
N GLU A 352 0.83 -12.94 7.37
CA GLU A 352 1.20 -12.27 8.62
C GLU A 352 -0.03 -12.16 9.54
N PRO A 353 -0.56 -13.30 10.04
CA PRO A 353 -1.71 -13.27 10.95
C PRO A 353 -1.36 -12.59 12.27
N ALA A 354 -2.37 -12.00 12.92
CA ALA A 354 -2.19 -11.40 14.23
C ALA A 354 -1.70 -12.41 15.28
N PRO A 355 -0.78 -12.02 16.18
CA PRO A 355 -0.19 -12.96 17.13
C PRO A 355 -1.16 -13.39 18.25
N TRP A 356 -2.25 -12.67 18.45
CA TRP A 356 -3.22 -12.92 19.54
C TRP A 356 -4.34 -13.88 19.16
N HIS A 357 -4.70 -13.90 17.86
CA HIS A 357 -5.80 -14.70 17.29
C HIS A 357 -5.46 -15.06 15.85
N ASP A 358 -6.27 -15.90 15.20
CA ASP A 358 -6.15 -16.19 13.75
C ASP A 358 -6.80 -15.07 12.90
N TYR A 359 -6.72 -13.80 13.39
CA TYR A 359 -7.14 -12.65 12.60
C TYR A 359 -6.17 -12.40 11.47
N LYS A 360 -6.69 -12.30 10.27
CA LYS A 360 -5.95 -11.95 9.07
C LYS A 360 -6.88 -11.45 7.98
N VAL A 361 -6.33 -10.72 7.04
CA VAL A 361 -7.04 -10.21 5.87
C VAL A 361 -6.53 -10.91 4.62
N GLN A 362 -7.36 -11.77 4.06
CA GLN A 362 -7.09 -12.51 2.83
C GLN A 362 -8.39 -12.84 2.12
N PHE A 363 -8.33 -13.06 0.80
CA PHE A 363 -9.47 -13.59 0.06
C PHE A 363 -9.69 -15.08 0.40
N ALA A 364 -10.92 -15.57 0.18
CA ALA A 364 -11.29 -16.97 0.49
C ALA A 364 -10.43 -17.99 -0.26
N ASN A 365 -9.98 -17.68 -1.47
CA ASN A 365 -8.95 -18.43 -2.21
C ASN A 365 -7.63 -17.66 -2.14
N PRO A 366 -6.47 -18.32 -2.20
CA PRO A 366 -5.17 -17.65 -2.25
C PRO A 366 -4.99 -16.96 -3.60
N ALA A 367 -5.75 -15.88 -3.82
CA ALA A 367 -5.78 -15.09 -5.03
C ALA A 367 -5.11 -13.74 -4.75
N VAL A 368 -4.32 -13.25 -5.70
CA VAL A 368 -3.74 -11.90 -5.64
C VAL A 368 -4.78 -10.81 -5.85
N ALA A 369 -5.91 -11.14 -6.49
CA ALA A 369 -7.04 -10.25 -6.70
C ALA A 369 -8.35 -11.02 -6.79
N ARG A 370 -9.47 -10.32 -6.64
CA ARG A 370 -10.81 -10.84 -6.92
C ARG A 370 -11.65 -9.83 -7.70
N CYS A 371 -12.73 -10.29 -8.30
CA CYS A 371 -13.70 -9.42 -8.96
C CYS A 371 -14.31 -8.44 -7.96
N ASN A 372 -14.38 -7.17 -8.34
CA ASN A 372 -14.98 -6.15 -7.48
C ASN A 372 -16.50 -6.40 -7.35
N PRO A 373 -17.06 -6.52 -6.12
CA PRO A 373 -18.46 -6.86 -5.92
C PRO A 373 -19.44 -5.76 -6.38
N VAL A 374 -18.96 -4.55 -6.65
CA VAL A 374 -19.81 -3.38 -6.98
C VAL A 374 -19.82 -3.07 -8.47
N ASN A 375 -18.68 -3.18 -9.16
CA ASN A 375 -18.55 -2.71 -10.54
C ASN A 375 -17.90 -3.71 -11.51
N ALA A 376 -17.54 -4.92 -11.07
CA ALA A 376 -17.00 -5.92 -12.00
C ALA A 376 -18.08 -6.39 -13.01
N PRO A 377 -17.69 -6.75 -14.24
CA PRO A 377 -18.58 -7.37 -15.22
C PRO A 377 -19.19 -8.68 -14.68
N LYS A 378 -20.40 -9.02 -15.11
CA LYS A 378 -21.12 -10.22 -14.63
C LYS A 378 -20.41 -11.54 -14.96
N ASP A 379 -19.57 -11.56 -15.95
CA ASP A 379 -18.76 -12.70 -16.38
C ASP A 379 -17.38 -12.76 -15.73
N CYS A 380 -16.99 -11.77 -14.91
CA CYS A 380 -15.79 -11.84 -14.09
C CYS A 380 -15.85 -13.04 -13.14
N ARG A 381 -14.72 -13.74 -12.99
CA ARG A 381 -14.60 -14.91 -12.12
C ARG A 381 -13.29 -14.85 -11.34
N ASP A 382 -13.34 -14.92 -10.03
CA ASP A 382 -12.16 -14.84 -9.15
C ASP A 382 -11.09 -15.86 -9.50
N ARG A 383 -11.48 -17.06 -9.94
CA ARG A 383 -10.53 -18.11 -10.35
C ARG A 383 -9.62 -17.71 -11.52
N ALA A 384 -10.02 -16.72 -12.31
CA ALA A 384 -9.19 -16.18 -13.39
C ALA A 384 -8.15 -15.16 -12.88
N LEU A 385 -8.23 -14.76 -11.60
CA LEU A 385 -7.41 -13.74 -10.96
C LEU A 385 -6.49 -14.31 -9.85
N ILE A 386 -6.31 -15.65 -9.82
CA ILE A 386 -5.57 -16.33 -8.75
C ILE A 386 -4.06 -16.10 -8.85
N LYS A 387 -3.53 -15.92 -10.07
CA LYS A 387 -2.09 -15.85 -10.33
C LYS A 387 -1.70 -14.58 -11.06
N ASP A 388 -0.47 -14.16 -10.81
CA ASP A 388 0.24 -13.20 -11.65
C ASP A 388 0.40 -13.68 -13.07
#